data_44a3372e4d5cb488ae0c6d1ad092d2aa
#
_entry.id   44a3372e4d5cb488ae0c6d1ad092d2aa
#
_cell.length_a   1.000
_cell.length_b   1.000
_cell.length_c   1.000
_cell.angle_alpha   90.00
_cell.angle_beta   90.00
_cell.angle_gamma   90.00
#
_symmetry.space_group_name_H-M   'P 1'
#
loop_
_entity.id
_entity.type
_entity.pdbx_description
1 polymer ?
#
loop_
_entity_poly.entity_id
_entity_poly.type
_entity_poly.pdbx_seq_one_letter_code
_entity_poly.pdbx_strand_id
1 'polypeptide(L)'
;DVIREKLANLERFINEDNEIDPLIKMALLHYQFEAIHPFADGNGRTGRILLLLYLKVSGLLGVPAIYLSDYIIQNKREYYTKLQGVTENNNWEDYIIYMLDMIEQTALKGLDRLSLITNAMEEMTAEIKVKLPKIYSKDLIEILFRLPYTKRQNLIDENLGTAKTVGNYLIALEESGILESVKVGKEKLYLNQKLLT
;
A
#
# COMPACT_ATOMS: atom_id res chain seq x y z
N ASP A 1 14.69 20.63 26.29
CA ASP A 1 13.32 20.32 25.88
C ASP A 1 13.12 18.80 25.93
N VAL A 2 12.28 18.32 26.86
CA VAL A 2 12.06 16.90 27.17
C VAL A 2 11.64 16.10 25.93
N ILE A 3 10.81 16.69 25.05
CA ILE A 3 10.36 16.02 23.81
C ILE A 3 11.55 15.75 22.89
N ARG A 4 12.44 16.72 22.69
CA ARG A 4 13.64 16.55 21.85
C ARG A 4 14.59 15.50 22.40
N GLU A 5 14.78 15.47 23.70
CA GLU A 5 15.62 14.45 24.36
C GLU A 5 15.05 13.05 24.16
N LYS A 6 13.73 12.88 24.38
CA LYS A 6 13.05 11.59 24.15
C LYS A 6 13.10 11.15 22.69
N LEU A 7 12.93 12.08 21.73
CA LEU A 7 13.08 11.77 20.30
C LEU A 7 14.52 11.37 19.95
N ALA A 8 15.53 12.07 20.47
CA ALA A 8 16.92 11.69 20.26
C ALA A 8 17.26 10.32 20.85
N ASN A 9 16.63 9.95 21.96
CA ASN A 9 16.75 8.61 22.55
C ASN A 9 16.08 7.55 21.65
N LEU A 10 14.87 7.84 21.14
CA LEU A 10 14.18 6.96 20.21
C LEU A 10 14.99 6.75 18.92
N GLU A 11 15.57 7.82 18.36
CA GLU A 11 16.44 7.76 17.18
C GLU A 11 17.65 6.86 17.41
N ARG A 12 18.32 6.97 18.57
CA ARG A 12 19.40 6.08 18.94
C ARG A 12 18.94 4.63 19.03
N PHE A 13 17.83 4.36 19.71
CA PHE A 13 17.26 3.03 19.82
C PHE A 13 16.95 2.40 18.48
N ILE A 14 16.42 3.17 17.52
CA ILE A 14 16.14 2.70 16.16
C ILE A 14 17.43 2.29 15.42
N ASN A 15 18.49 3.08 15.56
CA ASN A 15 19.74 2.89 14.82
C ASN A 15 20.78 2.00 15.51
N GLU A 16 20.60 1.68 16.81
CA GLU A 16 21.46 0.76 17.52
C GLU A 16 21.32 -0.67 16.99
N ASP A 17 22.45 -1.31 16.70
CA ASP A 17 22.49 -2.74 16.45
C ASP A 17 22.39 -3.47 17.81
N ASN A 18 21.25 -4.06 18.05
CA ASN A 18 20.96 -4.82 19.27
C ASN A 18 20.32 -6.17 18.87
N GLU A 19 20.39 -7.14 19.77
CA GLU A 19 19.88 -8.50 19.55
C GLU A 19 18.34 -8.61 19.59
N ILE A 20 17.60 -7.47 19.59
CA ILE A 20 16.15 -7.45 19.64
C ILE A 20 15.60 -7.79 18.23
N ASP A 21 14.69 -8.76 18.20
CA ASP A 21 13.97 -9.08 16.94
C ASP A 21 13.37 -7.81 16.31
N PRO A 22 13.58 -7.58 15.01
CA PRO A 22 13.11 -6.34 14.34
C PRO A 22 11.60 -6.08 14.47
N LEU A 23 10.75 -7.10 14.49
CA LEU A 23 9.31 -6.92 14.67
C LEU A 23 8.96 -6.50 16.10
N ILE A 24 9.66 -7.06 17.10
CA ILE A 24 9.52 -6.62 18.50
C ILE A 24 10.02 -5.18 18.63
N LYS A 25 11.17 -4.87 18.07
CA LYS A 25 11.73 -3.51 18.06
C LYS A 25 10.80 -2.51 17.41
N MET A 26 10.14 -2.91 16.32
CA MET A 26 9.09 -2.12 15.68
C MET A 26 7.92 -1.80 16.63
N ALA A 27 7.45 -2.75 17.40
CA ALA A 27 6.37 -2.51 18.36
C ALA A 27 6.81 -1.53 19.44
N LEU A 28 8.03 -1.70 19.99
CA LEU A 28 8.60 -0.84 21.03
C LEU A 28 8.77 0.61 20.54
N LEU A 29 9.33 0.80 19.33
CA LEU A 29 9.51 2.15 18.76
C LEU A 29 8.18 2.85 18.49
N HIS A 30 7.16 2.11 18.08
CA HIS A 30 5.83 2.66 17.84
C HIS A 30 5.19 3.15 19.14
N TYR A 31 5.20 2.30 20.19
CA TYR A 31 4.71 2.72 21.49
C TYR A 31 5.42 3.96 22.00
N GLN A 32 6.76 3.98 21.92
CA GLN A 32 7.55 5.10 22.41
C GLN A 32 7.24 6.39 21.65
N PHE A 33 7.07 6.33 20.33
CA PHE A 33 6.68 7.48 19.52
C PHE A 33 5.29 8.01 19.91
N GLU A 34 4.31 7.11 20.05
CA GLU A 34 2.95 7.49 20.46
C GLU A 34 2.93 8.09 21.90
N ALA A 35 3.75 7.55 22.81
CA ALA A 35 3.89 8.05 24.18
C ALA A 35 4.60 9.40 24.27
N ILE A 36 5.58 9.69 23.40
CA ILE A 36 6.23 11.01 23.30
C ILE A 36 5.23 12.07 22.81
N HIS A 37 4.38 11.69 21.86
CA HIS A 37 3.33 12.51 21.25
C HIS A 37 3.83 13.89 20.78
N PRO A 38 4.84 13.98 19.90
CA PRO A 38 5.59 15.21 19.67
C PRO A 38 4.81 16.32 18.94
N PHE A 39 3.74 15.99 18.24
CA PHE A 39 2.98 16.92 17.41
C PHE A 39 1.64 17.28 18.04
N ALA A 40 1.13 18.49 17.76
CA ALA A 40 -0.22 18.89 18.17
C ALA A 40 -1.32 18.06 17.47
N ASP A 41 -1.07 17.61 16.22
CA ASP A 41 -1.94 16.69 15.46
C ASP A 41 -1.09 15.80 14.54
N GLY A 42 -1.62 14.66 14.17
CA GLY A 42 -1.01 13.75 13.20
C GLY A 42 -0.03 12.73 13.79
N ASN A 43 0.11 12.61 15.10
CA ASN A 43 1.03 11.64 15.72
C ASN A 43 0.76 10.23 15.24
N GLY A 44 -0.46 9.73 15.32
CA GLY A 44 -0.80 8.38 14.86
C GLY A 44 -0.53 8.14 13.36
N ARG A 45 -0.68 9.15 12.49
CA ARG A 45 -0.31 9.06 11.06
C ARG A 45 1.20 8.94 10.90
N THR A 46 1.94 9.78 11.59
CA THR A 46 3.41 9.76 11.59
C THR A 46 3.95 8.47 12.17
N GLY A 47 3.41 8.00 13.30
CA GLY A 47 3.79 6.73 13.92
C GLY A 47 3.63 5.54 12.96
N ARG A 48 2.51 5.48 12.22
CA ARG A 48 2.30 4.42 11.23
C ARG A 48 3.22 4.52 10.01
N ILE A 49 3.55 5.72 9.56
CA ILE A 49 4.57 5.94 8.52
C ILE A 49 5.94 5.46 9.02
N LEU A 50 6.28 5.78 10.26
CA LEU A 50 7.54 5.35 10.88
C LEU A 50 7.66 3.82 10.94
N LEU A 51 6.56 3.10 11.24
CA LEU A 51 6.52 1.64 11.17
C LEU A 51 6.89 1.12 9.77
N LEU A 52 6.27 1.66 8.73
CA LEU A 52 6.54 1.23 7.34
C LEU A 52 7.99 1.50 6.93
N LEU A 53 8.51 2.66 7.30
CA LEU A 53 9.90 3.03 7.03
C LEU A 53 10.86 2.10 7.78
N TYR A 54 10.57 1.79 9.04
CA TYR A 54 11.38 0.87 9.83
C TYR A 54 11.41 -0.53 9.23
N LEU A 55 10.25 -1.09 8.88
CA LEU A 55 10.15 -2.39 8.20
C LEU A 55 10.95 -2.43 6.88
N LYS A 56 10.94 -1.31 6.14
CA LYS A 56 11.72 -1.17 4.90
C LYS A 56 13.22 -1.18 5.17
N VAL A 57 13.67 -0.38 6.12
CA VAL A 57 15.11 -0.26 6.46
C VAL A 57 15.65 -1.56 7.07
N SER A 58 14.83 -2.26 7.87
CA SER A 58 15.17 -3.57 8.46
C SER A 58 15.17 -4.72 7.43
N GLY A 59 14.88 -4.45 6.15
CA GLY A 59 14.86 -5.47 5.10
C GLY A 59 13.66 -6.43 5.13
N LEU A 60 12.69 -6.20 6.04
CA LEU A 60 11.49 -7.03 6.17
C LEU A 60 10.43 -6.71 5.12
N LEU A 61 10.50 -5.52 4.52
CA LEU A 61 9.54 -5.06 3.54
C LEU A 61 10.26 -4.53 2.29
N GLY A 62 10.18 -5.26 1.19
CA GLY A 62 10.79 -4.86 -0.07
C GLY A 62 10.19 -3.57 -0.65
N VAL A 63 8.87 -3.49 -0.67
CA VAL A 63 8.07 -2.33 -1.09
C VAL A 63 7.04 -2.05 0.02
N PRO A 64 6.78 -0.78 0.41
CA PRO A 64 5.82 -0.44 1.47
C PRO A 64 4.36 -0.64 1.00
N ALA A 65 4.02 -1.87 0.60
CA ALA A 65 2.72 -2.24 0.01
C ALA A 65 1.70 -2.74 1.03
N ILE A 66 2.03 -2.76 2.33
CA ILE A 66 1.08 -3.13 3.39
C ILE A 66 0.38 -1.89 3.96
N TYR A 67 -0.89 -2.04 4.34
CA TYR A 67 -1.70 -0.92 4.84
C TYR A 67 -2.10 -1.12 6.30
N LEU A 68 -1.14 -0.86 7.22
CA LEU A 68 -1.29 -1.01 8.67
C LEU A 68 -2.45 -0.18 9.24
N SER A 69 -2.73 0.97 8.64
CA SER A 69 -3.81 1.86 9.08
C SER A 69 -5.19 1.21 8.99
N ASP A 70 -5.43 0.35 8.00
CA ASP A 70 -6.70 -0.37 7.84
C ASP A 70 -6.98 -1.27 9.04
N TYR A 71 -5.98 -2.05 9.46
CA TYR A 71 -6.11 -2.92 10.62
C TYR A 71 -6.41 -2.14 11.91
N ILE A 72 -5.65 -1.05 12.14
CA ILE A 72 -5.85 -0.20 13.34
C ILE A 72 -7.23 0.47 13.33
N ILE A 73 -7.71 0.95 12.18
CA ILE A 73 -9.04 1.57 12.08
C ILE A 73 -10.14 0.56 12.39
N GLN A 74 -10.04 -0.66 11.86
CA GLN A 74 -11.00 -1.73 12.11
C GLN A 74 -10.97 -2.23 13.56
N ASN A 75 -9.80 -2.18 14.22
CA ASN A 75 -9.57 -2.66 15.58
C ASN A 75 -9.23 -1.51 16.55
N LYS A 76 -9.77 -0.31 16.31
CA LYS A 76 -9.37 0.92 16.99
C LYS A 76 -9.46 0.85 18.52
N ARG A 77 -10.54 0.27 19.06
CA ARG A 77 -10.74 0.13 20.50
C ARG A 77 -9.67 -0.75 21.11
N GLU A 78 -9.38 -1.88 20.51
CA GLU A 78 -8.37 -2.82 20.98
C GLU A 78 -6.98 -2.18 20.96
N TYR A 79 -6.61 -1.53 19.86
CA TYR A 79 -5.34 -0.80 19.73
C TYR A 79 -5.09 0.16 20.90
N TYR A 80 -6.06 1.03 21.21
CA TYR A 80 -5.90 1.97 22.31
C TYR A 80 -5.89 1.27 23.68
N THR A 81 -6.67 0.21 23.87
CA THR A 81 -6.65 -0.57 25.10
C THR A 81 -5.26 -1.22 25.32
N LYS A 82 -4.64 -1.74 24.26
CA LYS A 82 -3.30 -2.35 24.37
C LYS A 82 -2.22 -1.29 24.65
N LEU A 83 -2.27 -0.14 23.99
CA LEU A 83 -1.38 1.01 24.28
C LEU A 83 -1.51 1.48 25.73
N GLN A 84 -2.74 1.67 26.21
CA GLN A 84 -3.01 2.11 27.59
C GLN A 84 -2.57 1.04 28.61
N GLY A 85 -2.74 -0.23 28.29
CA GLY A 85 -2.28 -1.34 29.11
C GLY A 85 -0.77 -1.32 29.39
N VAL A 86 0.03 -0.91 28.42
CA VAL A 86 1.47 -0.69 28.62
C VAL A 86 1.71 0.44 29.60
N THR A 87 1.06 1.59 29.38
CA THR A 87 1.25 2.79 30.22
C THR A 87 0.84 2.57 31.67
N GLU A 88 -0.31 1.93 31.89
CA GLU A 88 -0.91 1.80 33.22
C GLU A 88 -0.45 0.56 33.98
N ASN A 89 -0.23 -0.55 33.26
CA ASN A 89 -0.03 -1.86 33.85
C ASN A 89 1.29 -2.53 33.44
N ASN A 90 2.12 -1.85 32.66
CA ASN A 90 3.36 -2.43 32.09
C ASN A 90 3.12 -3.73 31.27
N ASN A 91 1.94 -3.81 30.63
CA ASN A 91 1.50 -5.00 29.88
C ASN A 91 2.07 -5.00 28.45
N TRP A 92 3.38 -5.22 28.35
CA TRP A 92 4.10 -5.25 27.07
C TRP A 92 3.75 -6.46 26.22
N GLU A 93 3.56 -7.61 26.83
CA GLU A 93 3.31 -8.87 26.11
C GLU A 93 2.08 -8.75 25.22
N ASP A 94 0.94 -8.38 25.79
CA ASP A 94 -0.31 -8.21 25.07
C ASP A 94 -0.22 -7.17 23.93
N TYR A 95 0.53 -6.10 24.18
CA TYR A 95 0.72 -5.07 23.17
C TYR A 95 1.60 -5.54 22.01
N ILE A 96 2.71 -6.22 22.32
CA ILE A 96 3.62 -6.76 21.30
C ILE A 96 2.90 -7.82 20.47
N ILE A 97 2.17 -8.74 21.08
CA ILE A 97 1.39 -9.75 20.37
C ILE A 97 0.38 -9.07 19.42
N TYR A 98 -0.37 -8.06 19.89
CA TYR A 98 -1.28 -7.30 19.03
C TYR A 98 -0.57 -6.67 17.83
N MET A 99 0.62 -6.10 18.00
CA MET A 99 1.39 -5.51 16.92
C MET A 99 1.90 -6.56 15.92
N LEU A 100 2.28 -7.74 16.40
CA LEU A 100 2.68 -8.86 15.53
C LEU A 100 1.49 -9.40 14.73
N ASP A 101 0.33 -9.58 15.37
CA ASP A 101 -0.92 -9.98 14.70
C ASP A 101 -1.32 -8.96 13.62
N MET A 102 -1.19 -7.68 13.91
CA MET A 102 -1.44 -6.61 12.94
C MET A 102 -0.55 -6.76 11.70
N ILE A 103 0.74 -7.01 11.88
CA ILE A 103 1.68 -7.21 10.76
C ILE A 103 1.31 -8.46 9.97
N GLU A 104 1.08 -9.58 10.65
CA GLU A 104 0.71 -10.84 10.00
C GLU A 104 -0.55 -10.68 9.16
N GLN A 105 -1.65 -10.21 9.75
CA GLN A 105 -2.93 -10.06 9.06
C GLN A 105 -2.84 -9.08 7.88
N THR A 106 -2.06 -8.00 8.05
CA THR A 106 -1.88 -7.02 6.97
C THR A 106 -1.00 -7.57 5.86
N ALA A 107 0.02 -8.35 6.17
CA ALA A 107 0.87 -9.02 5.19
C ALA A 107 0.09 -10.07 4.39
N LEU A 108 -0.71 -10.91 5.05
CA LEU A 108 -1.57 -11.90 4.39
C LEU A 108 -2.56 -11.24 3.44
N LYS A 109 -3.27 -10.19 3.89
CA LYS A 109 -4.16 -9.40 3.02
C LYS A 109 -3.43 -8.79 1.83
N GLY A 110 -2.18 -8.34 2.03
CA GLY A 110 -1.32 -7.82 0.98
C GLY A 110 -0.98 -8.87 -0.09
N LEU A 111 -0.61 -10.07 0.34
CA LEU A 111 -0.32 -11.22 -0.54
C LEU A 111 -1.55 -11.65 -1.34
N ASP A 112 -2.71 -11.74 -0.71
CA ASP A 112 -3.97 -12.07 -1.37
C ASP A 112 -4.29 -11.03 -2.45
N ARG A 113 -4.16 -9.74 -2.14
CA ARG A 113 -4.39 -8.66 -3.10
C ARG A 113 -3.42 -8.70 -4.28
N LEU A 114 -2.13 -8.99 -4.02
CA LEU A 114 -1.13 -9.16 -5.09
C LEU A 114 -1.48 -10.35 -6.00
N SER A 115 -1.91 -11.47 -5.42
CA SER A 115 -2.35 -12.65 -6.17
C SER A 115 -3.55 -12.34 -7.07
N LEU A 116 -4.56 -11.63 -6.54
CA LEU A 116 -5.72 -11.22 -7.33
C LEU A 116 -5.33 -10.31 -8.49
N ILE A 117 -4.46 -9.33 -8.27
CA ILE A 117 -3.98 -8.43 -9.34
C ILE A 117 -3.20 -9.21 -10.39
N THR A 118 -2.32 -10.11 -9.98
CA THR A 118 -1.52 -10.94 -10.90
C THR A 118 -2.40 -11.81 -11.78
N ASN A 119 -3.37 -12.51 -11.19
CA ASN A 119 -4.35 -13.32 -11.91
C ASN A 119 -5.16 -12.47 -12.90
N ALA A 120 -5.64 -11.31 -12.49
CA ALA A 120 -6.37 -10.38 -13.35
C ALA A 120 -5.51 -9.90 -14.54
N MET A 121 -4.20 -9.65 -14.32
CA MET A 121 -3.26 -9.31 -15.40
C MET A 121 -3.07 -10.45 -16.38
N GLU A 122 -2.92 -11.69 -15.90
CA GLU A 122 -2.78 -12.88 -16.74
C GLU A 122 -4.03 -13.13 -17.57
N GLU A 123 -5.21 -13.05 -16.96
CA GLU A 123 -6.49 -13.19 -17.67
C GLU A 123 -6.68 -12.10 -18.74
N MET A 124 -6.43 -10.84 -18.43
CA MET A 124 -6.53 -9.76 -19.41
C MET A 124 -5.51 -9.93 -20.54
N THR A 125 -4.31 -10.38 -20.21
CA THR A 125 -3.26 -10.68 -21.20
C THR A 125 -3.72 -11.77 -22.17
N ALA A 126 -4.30 -12.87 -21.66
CA ALA A 126 -4.81 -13.95 -22.48
C ALA A 126 -5.98 -13.47 -23.38
N GLU A 127 -6.89 -12.69 -22.81
CA GLU A 127 -8.04 -12.14 -23.52
C GLU A 127 -7.62 -11.19 -24.65
N ILE A 128 -6.68 -10.26 -24.41
CA ILE A 128 -6.17 -9.34 -25.44
C ILE A 128 -5.42 -10.11 -26.52
N LYS A 129 -4.62 -11.11 -26.18
CA LYS A 129 -3.91 -11.95 -27.18
C LYS A 129 -4.88 -12.66 -28.12
N VAL A 130 -6.03 -13.09 -27.64
CA VAL A 130 -7.04 -13.79 -28.42
C VAL A 130 -7.89 -12.81 -29.24
N LYS A 131 -8.47 -11.78 -28.59
CA LYS A 131 -9.41 -10.86 -29.23
C LYS A 131 -8.73 -9.78 -30.06
N LEU A 132 -7.57 -9.29 -29.61
CA LEU A 132 -6.91 -8.10 -30.15
C LEU A 132 -5.39 -8.31 -30.31
N PRO A 133 -4.92 -9.40 -30.99
CA PRO A 133 -3.51 -9.75 -31.04
C PRO A 133 -2.59 -8.66 -31.61
N LYS A 134 -3.12 -7.78 -32.46
CA LYS A 134 -2.35 -6.70 -33.10
C LYS A 134 -2.00 -5.53 -32.17
N ILE A 135 -2.72 -5.37 -31.07
CA ILE A 135 -2.48 -4.29 -30.11
C ILE A 135 -1.84 -4.78 -28.82
N TYR A 136 -1.69 -6.08 -28.66
CA TYR A 136 -1.05 -6.66 -27.49
C TYR A 136 0.41 -6.20 -27.37
N SER A 137 0.75 -5.67 -26.22
CA SER A 137 2.13 -5.50 -25.76
C SER A 137 2.17 -5.65 -24.23
N LYS A 138 3.34 -6.00 -23.68
CA LYS A 138 3.54 -6.05 -22.24
C LYS A 138 3.29 -4.67 -21.61
N ASP A 139 3.83 -3.64 -22.24
CA ASP A 139 3.71 -2.24 -21.79
C ASP A 139 2.25 -1.79 -21.72
N LEU A 140 1.41 -2.21 -22.69
CA LEU A 140 -0.03 -1.93 -22.66
C LEU A 140 -0.67 -2.52 -21.41
N ILE A 141 -0.40 -3.81 -21.10
CA ILE A 141 -0.94 -4.46 -19.90
C ILE A 141 -0.49 -3.73 -18.64
N GLU A 142 0.80 -3.42 -18.50
CA GLU A 142 1.36 -2.72 -17.33
C GLU A 142 0.68 -1.35 -17.12
N ILE A 143 0.45 -0.59 -18.19
CA ILE A 143 -0.25 0.70 -18.09
C ILE A 143 -1.70 0.53 -17.66
N LEU A 144 -2.42 -0.47 -18.20
CA LEU A 144 -3.82 -0.73 -17.86
C LEU A 144 -3.99 -1.20 -16.41
N PHE A 145 -2.93 -1.70 -15.76
CA PHE A 145 -2.94 -2.11 -14.35
C PHE A 145 -2.27 -1.13 -13.40
N ARG A 146 -1.69 -0.03 -13.90
CA ARG A 146 -1.08 1.00 -13.04
C ARG A 146 -2.09 1.75 -12.17
N LEU A 147 -3.29 1.96 -12.70
CA LEU A 147 -4.41 2.61 -12.03
C LEU A 147 -5.73 1.91 -12.42
N PRO A 148 -6.79 2.01 -11.61
CA PRO A 148 -8.10 1.45 -11.95
C PRO A 148 -8.71 2.04 -13.22
N TYR A 149 -8.19 3.15 -13.71
CA TYR A 149 -8.59 3.80 -14.94
C TYR A 149 -7.39 4.25 -15.76
N THR A 150 -7.59 4.34 -17.06
CA THR A 150 -6.57 4.81 -18.01
C THR A 150 -7.14 5.93 -18.88
N LYS A 151 -6.32 6.94 -19.16
CA LYS A 151 -6.61 8.01 -20.13
C LYS A 151 -5.77 7.80 -21.39
N ARG A 152 -6.23 8.36 -22.51
CA ARG A 152 -5.43 8.37 -23.74
C ARG A 152 -4.01 8.91 -23.52
N GLN A 153 -3.88 9.96 -22.69
CA GLN A 153 -2.61 10.59 -22.40
C GLN A 153 -1.62 9.63 -21.74
N ASN A 154 -2.08 8.75 -20.85
CA ASN A 154 -1.21 7.78 -20.18
C ASN A 154 -0.48 6.87 -21.19
N LEU A 155 -1.16 6.41 -22.24
CA LEU A 155 -0.57 5.57 -23.26
C LEU A 155 0.38 6.36 -24.19
N ILE A 156 0.10 7.63 -24.45
CA ILE A 156 0.97 8.52 -25.23
C ILE A 156 2.26 8.81 -24.46
N ASP A 157 2.18 9.13 -23.18
CA ASP A 157 3.31 9.46 -22.31
C ASP A 157 4.30 8.27 -22.19
N GLU A 158 3.78 7.05 -22.28
CA GLU A 158 4.55 5.81 -22.30
C GLU A 158 4.94 5.34 -23.72
N ASN A 159 4.79 6.21 -24.72
CA ASN A 159 5.21 5.98 -26.11
C ASN A 159 4.57 4.74 -26.79
N LEU A 160 3.36 4.35 -26.43
CA LEU A 160 2.65 3.24 -27.09
C LEU A 160 2.17 3.59 -28.50
N GLY A 161 2.26 4.84 -28.90
CA GLY A 161 1.93 5.30 -30.24
C GLY A 161 1.46 6.73 -30.31
N THR A 162 1.08 7.14 -31.52
CA THR A 162 0.49 8.46 -31.76
C THR A 162 -0.89 8.59 -31.10
N ALA A 163 -1.37 9.80 -30.89
CA ALA A 163 -2.71 10.05 -30.35
C ALA A 163 -3.82 9.32 -31.12
N LYS A 164 -3.68 9.17 -32.45
CA LYS A 164 -4.62 8.42 -33.30
C LYS A 164 -4.53 6.91 -33.03
N THR A 165 -3.32 6.36 -32.99
CA THR A 165 -3.07 4.93 -32.73
C THR A 165 -3.62 4.51 -31.37
N VAL A 166 -3.25 5.25 -30.33
CA VAL A 166 -3.70 5.02 -28.95
C VAL A 166 -5.22 5.16 -28.82
N GLY A 167 -5.81 6.14 -29.51
CA GLY A 167 -7.26 6.29 -29.55
C GLY A 167 -7.96 5.05 -30.12
N ASN A 168 -7.42 4.48 -31.20
CA ASN A 168 -7.95 3.25 -31.80
C ASN A 168 -7.77 2.04 -30.86
N TYR A 169 -6.65 1.95 -30.12
CA TYR A 169 -6.45 0.87 -29.14
C TYR A 169 -7.51 0.93 -28.04
N LEU A 170 -7.76 2.09 -27.47
CA LEU A 170 -8.74 2.25 -26.40
C LEU A 170 -10.17 1.97 -26.87
N ILE A 171 -10.53 2.37 -28.11
CA ILE A 171 -11.82 2.03 -28.72
C ILE A 171 -11.94 0.51 -28.89
N ALA A 172 -10.93 -0.15 -29.45
CA ALA A 172 -10.95 -1.60 -29.63
C ALA A 172 -11.07 -2.37 -28.31
N LEU A 173 -10.39 -1.93 -27.25
CA LEU A 173 -10.49 -2.48 -25.91
C LEU A 173 -11.89 -2.30 -25.31
N GLU A 174 -12.53 -1.16 -25.53
CA GLU A 174 -13.90 -0.89 -25.11
C GLU A 174 -14.91 -1.76 -25.90
N GLU A 175 -14.82 -1.78 -27.22
CA GLU A 175 -15.71 -2.57 -28.09
C GLU A 175 -15.61 -4.09 -27.83
N SER A 176 -14.45 -4.57 -27.41
CA SER A 176 -14.24 -5.98 -27.01
C SER A 176 -14.70 -6.30 -25.59
N GLY A 177 -15.15 -5.32 -24.81
CA GLY A 177 -15.61 -5.46 -23.43
C GLY A 177 -14.49 -5.64 -22.40
N ILE A 178 -13.23 -5.38 -22.78
CA ILE A 178 -12.07 -5.46 -21.86
C ILE A 178 -12.02 -4.24 -20.95
N LEU A 179 -12.33 -3.07 -21.47
CA LEU A 179 -12.46 -1.84 -20.72
C LEU A 179 -13.87 -1.28 -20.84
N GLU A 180 -14.30 -0.52 -19.84
CA GLU A 180 -15.53 0.26 -19.88
C GLU A 180 -15.18 1.74 -19.82
N SER A 181 -15.81 2.59 -20.62
CA SER A 181 -15.53 4.01 -20.56
C SER A 181 -16.59 4.80 -19.83
N VAL A 182 -16.12 5.83 -19.11
CA VAL A 182 -16.98 6.82 -18.46
C VAL A 182 -16.50 8.22 -18.80
N LYS A 183 -17.43 9.12 -19.04
CA LYS A 183 -17.14 10.53 -19.30
C LYS A 183 -17.17 11.33 -18.00
N VAL A 184 -16.05 11.94 -17.67
CA VAL A 184 -15.91 12.80 -16.48
C VAL A 184 -15.52 14.22 -16.97
N GLY A 185 -16.47 15.13 -16.96
CA GLY A 185 -16.27 16.47 -17.51
C GLY A 185 -15.95 16.43 -19.02
N LYS A 186 -14.76 16.90 -19.39
CA LYS A 186 -14.26 16.89 -20.78
C LYS A 186 -13.42 15.65 -21.12
N GLU A 187 -13.11 14.81 -20.15
CA GLU A 187 -12.25 13.65 -20.31
C GLU A 187 -13.05 12.35 -20.43
N LYS A 188 -12.52 11.40 -21.20
CA LYS A 188 -13.00 10.02 -21.27
C LYS A 188 -12.00 9.14 -20.52
N LEU A 189 -12.47 8.48 -19.46
CA LEU A 189 -11.71 7.53 -18.65
C LEU A 189 -12.09 6.12 -19.08
N TYR A 190 -11.11 5.23 -19.18
CA TYR A 190 -11.30 3.82 -19.49
C TYR A 190 -11.01 3.00 -18.26
N LEU A 191 -12.06 2.39 -17.70
CA LEU A 191 -12.03 1.68 -16.43
C LEU A 191 -11.57 0.24 -16.66
N ASN A 192 -10.62 -0.22 -15.85
CA ASN A 192 -10.24 -1.61 -15.76
C ASN A 192 -11.15 -2.30 -14.72
N GLN A 193 -12.23 -2.94 -15.18
CA GLN A 193 -13.21 -3.59 -14.30
C GLN A 193 -12.58 -4.70 -13.45
N LYS A 194 -11.53 -5.37 -13.94
CA LYS A 194 -10.81 -6.42 -13.17
C LYS A 194 -10.03 -5.88 -11.96
N LEU A 195 -9.79 -4.56 -11.89
CA LEU A 195 -9.18 -3.89 -10.72
C LEU A 195 -10.22 -3.26 -9.78
N LEU A 196 -11.49 -3.18 -10.19
CA LEU A 196 -12.56 -2.55 -9.42
C LEU A 196 -13.42 -3.58 -8.66
N THR A 197 -13.28 -4.85 -8.98
CA THR A 197 -13.90 -5.99 -8.30
C THR A 197 -12.99 -6.51 -7.21
#